data_1969e79ea20185121126c476087b97a6
#
_entry.id   1969e79ea20185121126c476087b97a6
#
_cell.length_a   1.000
_cell.length_b   1.000
_cell.length_c   1.000
_cell.angle_alpha   90.00
_cell.angle_beta   90.00
_cell.angle_gamma   90.00
#
_symmetry.space_group_name_H-M   'P 1'
#
loop_
_entity.id
_entity.type
_entity.pdbx_description
1 polymer ?
#
loop_
_entity_poly.entity_id
_entity_poly.type
_entity_poly.pdbx_seq_one_letter_code
_entity_poly.pdbx_strand_id
1 'polypeptide(L)'
;MYEAFFDYLKKFSADPLSEDEKALLKQAFIPFKLRKRQYLLQAGDQSKHFAFIVKGSMRMYSVDDKGSEYIVRLGVEGWWMGDRESWAMVTPSVYNIDAWEDTEVLLINRDNVLELIKTVPAFCEMIRQLDERNNIANQR
;
A
#
# COMPACT_ATOMS: atom_id res chain seq x y z
N MET A 1 -4.52 -11.70 9.94
CA MET A 1 -3.98 -10.68 9.03
C MET A 1 -4.99 -9.58 8.70
N TYR A 2 -6.22 -9.92 8.35
CA TYR A 2 -7.25 -8.92 8.06
C TYR A 2 -7.64 -8.07 9.28
N GLU A 3 -7.55 -8.64 10.48
CA GLU A 3 -7.91 -7.93 11.71
C GLU A 3 -7.09 -6.65 11.91
N ALA A 4 -5.82 -6.69 11.57
CA ALA A 4 -4.95 -5.51 11.66
C ALA A 4 -5.45 -4.39 10.75
N PHE A 5 -5.92 -4.73 9.55
CA PHE A 5 -6.45 -3.75 8.61
C PHE A 5 -7.82 -3.22 9.07
N PHE A 6 -8.68 -4.08 9.60
CA PHE A 6 -9.96 -3.65 10.14
C PHE A 6 -9.77 -2.67 11.30
N ASP A 7 -8.83 -2.95 12.19
CA ASP A 7 -8.50 -2.04 13.30
C ASP A 7 -7.97 -0.70 12.78
N TYR A 8 -7.16 -0.74 11.73
CA TYR A 8 -6.67 0.47 11.08
C TYR A 8 -7.82 1.31 10.51
N LEU A 9 -8.78 0.67 9.85
CA LEU A 9 -9.93 1.38 9.25
C LEU A 9 -10.86 2.02 10.27
N LYS A 10 -10.88 1.56 11.51
CA LYS A 10 -11.68 2.16 12.59
C LYS A 10 -11.39 3.65 12.79
N LYS A 11 -10.19 4.09 12.42
CA LYS A 11 -9.79 5.50 12.54
C LYS A 11 -10.53 6.42 11.57
N PHE A 12 -11.16 5.87 10.55
CA PHE A 12 -11.75 6.63 9.44
C PHE A 12 -13.27 6.58 9.43
N SER A 13 -13.89 6.00 10.44
CA SER A 13 -15.34 5.92 10.53
C SER A 13 -15.78 5.91 11.98
N ALA A 14 -16.89 6.61 12.27
CA ALA A 14 -17.51 6.59 13.59
C ALA A 14 -18.27 5.29 13.83
N ASP A 15 -18.73 4.64 12.77
CA ASP A 15 -19.48 3.39 12.85
C ASP A 15 -18.57 2.18 12.66
N PRO A 16 -18.84 1.05 13.34
CA PRO A 16 -18.09 -0.17 13.11
C PRO A 16 -18.35 -0.71 11.71
N LEU A 17 -17.36 -1.43 11.16
CA LEU A 17 -17.53 -2.11 9.87
C LEU A 17 -18.63 -3.19 9.99
N SER A 18 -19.54 -3.21 9.02
CA SER A 18 -20.55 -4.27 8.93
C SER A 18 -19.90 -5.57 8.47
N GLU A 19 -20.60 -6.68 8.68
CA GLU A 19 -20.13 -7.99 8.20
C GLU A 19 -20.02 -8.01 6.67
N ASP A 20 -20.95 -7.35 5.97
CA ASP A 20 -20.89 -7.24 4.50
C ASP A 20 -19.67 -6.44 4.04
N GLU A 21 -19.35 -5.34 4.72
CA GLU A 21 -18.17 -4.55 4.42
C GLU A 21 -16.88 -5.34 4.66
N LYS A 22 -16.82 -6.09 5.76
CA LYS A 22 -15.66 -6.95 6.04
C LYS A 22 -15.49 -8.03 4.97
N ALA A 23 -16.58 -8.59 4.48
CA ALA A 23 -16.55 -9.58 3.41
C ALA A 23 -16.01 -8.98 2.10
N LEU A 24 -16.44 -7.78 1.76
CA LEU A 24 -15.94 -7.06 0.57
C LEU A 24 -14.44 -6.78 0.69
N LEU A 25 -13.98 -6.36 1.86
CA LEU A 25 -12.56 -6.11 2.11
C LEU A 25 -11.73 -7.39 1.98
N LYS A 26 -12.21 -8.49 2.51
CA LYS A 26 -11.51 -9.78 2.41
C LYS A 26 -11.41 -10.28 0.97
N GLN A 27 -12.39 -9.99 0.14
CA GLN A 27 -12.35 -10.36 -1.27
C GLN A 27 -11.36 -9.49 -2.06
N ALA A 28 -11.23 -8.22 -1.69
CA ALA A 28 -10.42 -7.25 -2.42
C ALA A 28 -8.94 -7.37 -2.11
N PHE A 29 -8.57 -7.78 -0.92
CA PHE A 29 -7.17 -7.85 -0.45
C PHE A 29 -6.67 -9.29 -0.45
N ILE A 30 -5.42 -9.45 -0.90
CA ILE A 30 -4.74 -10.75 -0.95
C ILE A 30 -3.64 -10.76 0.10
N PRO A 31 -3.67 -11.68 1.09
CA PRO A 31 -2.56 -11.85 2.02
C PRO A 31 -1.32 -12.36 1.27
N PHE A 32 -0.17 -11.77 1.57
CA PHE A 32 1.08 -12.16 0.93
C PHE A 32 2.23 -12.03 1.91
N LYS A 33 3.14 -13.00 1.87
CA LYS A 33 4.33 -13.01 2.71
C LYS A 33 5.56 -12.77 1.86
N LEU A 34 6.38 -11.82 2.28
CA LEU A 34 7.64 -11.48 1.64
C LEU A 34 8.78 -11.90 2.57
N ARG A 35 9.77 -12.58 2.01
CA ARG A 35 11.00 -12.87 2.72
C ARG A 35 11.89 -11.62 2.70
N LYS A 36 12.78 -11.53 3.66
CA LYS A 36 13.79 -10.47 3.68
C LYS A 36 14.46 -10.35 2.31
N ARG A 37 14.50 -9.13 1.76
CA ARG A 37 15.04 -8.75 0.45
C ARG A 37 14.23 -9.21 -0.76
N GLN A 38 13.08 -9.85 -0.56
CA GLN A 38 12.20 -10.17 -1.67
C GLN A 38 11.53 -8.90 -2.20
N TYR A 39 11.45 -8.78 -3.52
CA TYR A 39 10.87 -7.61 -4.17
C TYR A 39 9.34 -7.67 -4.19
N LEU A 40 8.70 -6.54 -3.87
CA LEU A 40 7.31 -6.28 -4.21
C LEU A 40 7.21 -5.63 -5.59
N LEU A 41 8.20 -4.79 -5.93
CA LEU A 41 8.25 -4.05 -7.19
C LEU A 41 9.71 -3.91 -7.61
N GLN A 42 9.99 -4.14 -8.89
CA GLN A 42 11.30 -3.87 -9.48
C GLN A 42 11.21 -2.72 -10.46
N ALA A 43 12.24 -1.87 -10.48
CA ALA A 43 12.30 -0.74 -11.42
C ALA A 43 12.16 -1.25 -12.85
N GLY A 44 11.35 -0.58 -13.64
CA GLY A 44 10.98 -0.99 -14.99
C GLY A 44 9.64 -1.70 -15.08
N ASP A 45 9.11 -2.21 -13.97
CA ASP A 45 7.80 -2.81 -13.90
C ASP A 45 6.75 -1.79 -13.48
N GLN A 46 5.50 -2.04 -13.83
CA GLN A 46 4.38 -1.23 -13.36
C GLN A 46 4.01 -1.61 -11.93
N SER A 47 3.76 -0.60 -11.10
CA SER A 47 3.25 -0.82 -9.73
C SER A 47 1.76 -1.16 -9.81
N LYS A 48 1.44 -2.46 -9.79
CA LYS A 48 0.06 -2.96 -9.94
C LYS A 48 -0.69 -3.07 -8.63
N HIS A 49 0.04 -3.09 -7.52
CA HIS A 49 -0.53 -3.31 -6.19
C HIS A 49 -0.02 -2.28 -5.20
N PHE A 50 -0.89 -1.94 -4.26
CA PHE A 50 -0.46 -1.32 -3.00
C PHE A 50 -0.44 -2.38 -1.92
N ALA A 51 0.52 -2.28 -1.01
CA ALA A 51 0.67 -3.20 0.11
C ALA A 51 0.39 -2.47 1.41
N PHE A 52 -0.53 -3.00 2.21
CA PHE A 52 -0.69 -2.60 3.60
C PHE A 52 0.18 -3.51 4.45
N ILE A 53 1.12 -2.94 5.19
CA ILE A 53 2.09 -3.71 5.98
C ILE A 53 1.42 -4.13 7.29
N VAL A 54 1.20 -5.43 7.44
CA VAL A 54 0.62 -6.01 8.65
C VAL A 54 1.70 -6.26 9.69
N LYS A 55 2.85 -6.77 9.25
CA LYS A 55 3.98 -7.09 10.11
C LYS A 55 5.28 -6.95 9.31
N GLY A 56 6.28 -6.34 9.92
CA GLY A 56 7.59 -6.18 9.30
C GLY A 56 7.83 -4.77 8.77
N SER A 57 8.73 -4.66 7.81
CA SER A 57 9.10 -3.36 7.24
C SER A 57 9.57 -3.49 5.80
N MET A 58 9.40 -2.42 5.05
CA MET A 58 9.73 -2.36 3.62
C MET A 58 10.43 -1.06 3.30
N ARG A 59 11.15 -1.04 2.18
CA ARG A 59 11.81 0.17 1.69
C ARG A 59 11.52 0.37 0.20
N MET A 60 11.41 1.63 -0.20
CA MET A 60 11.32 2.04 -1.59
C MET A 60 12.55 2.86 -1.91
N TYR A 61 13.25 2.53 -2.99
CA TYR A 61 14.53 3.14 -3.32
C TYR A 61 14.77 3.14 -4.82
N SER A 62 15.66 4.03 -5.26
CA SER A 62 16.17 4.04 -6.62
C SER A 62 17.63 3.64 -6.62
N VAL A 63 18.13 3.19 -7.78
CA VAL A 63 19.52 2.81 -7.96
C VAL A 63 20.06 3.60 -9.15
N ASP A 64 21.21 4.28 -8.97
CA ASP A 64 21.82 5.03 -10.05
C ASP A 64 22.75 4.15 -10.91
N ASP A 65 23.37 4.75 -11.92
CA ASP A 65 24.24 4.03 -12.87
C ASP A 65 25.46 3.42 -12.19
N LYS A 66 25.84 3.91 -11.02
CA LYS A 66 26.99 3.42 -10.25
C LYS A 66 26.60 2.33 -9.24
N GLY A 67 25.30 2.00 -9.17
CA GLY A 67 24.79 1.01 -8.22
C GLY A 67 24.52 1.58 -6.84
N SER A 68 24.56 2.89 -6.65
CA SER A 68 24.24 3.52 -5.37
C SER A 68 22.73 3.54 -5.16
N GLU A 69 22.31 3.16 -3.95
CA GLU A 69 20.91 3.12 -3.56
C GLU A 69 20.49 4.38 -2.84
N TYR A 70 19.35 4.94 -3.23
CA TYR A 70 18.78 6.13 -2.61
C TYR A 70 17.39 5.79 -2.08
N ILE A 71 17.28 5.69 -0.76
CA ILE A 71 16.00 5.36 -0.10
C ILE A 71 15.10 6.60 -0.13
N VAL A 72 13.92 6.45 -0.73
CA VAL A 72 12.93 7.54 -0.80
C VAL A 72 11.81 7.34 0.22
N ARG A 73 11.59 6.12 0.70
CA ARG A 73 10.55 5.83 1.68
C ARG A 73 10.85 4.55 2.44
N LEU A 74 10.59 4.60 3.74
CA LEU A 74 10.57 3.42 4.60
C LEU A 74 9.14 3.24 5.09
N GLY A 75 8.69 1.98 5.16
CA GLY A 75 7.36 1.64 5.65
C GLY A 75 7.45 0.60 6.76
N VAL A 76 6.60 0.76 7.76
CA VAL A 76 6.49 -0.14 8.90
C VAL A 76 5.04 -0.57 9.08
N GLU A 77 4.75 -1.35 10.12
CA GLU A 77 3.41 -1.86 10.40
C GLU A 77 2.37 -0.73 10.40
N GLY A 78 1.26 -0.95 9.70
CA GLY A 78 0.20 0.02 9.57
C GLY A 78 0.40 1.05 8.45
N TRP A 79 1.49 0.96 7.69
CA TRP A 79 1.78 1.86 6.60
C TRP A 79 1.48 1.20 5.25
N TRP A 80 1.26 2.05 4.25
CA TRP A 80 1.07 1.61 2.86
C TRP A 80 2.37 1.74 2.08
N MET A 81 2.59 0.81 1.15
CA MET A 81 3.77 0.81 0.29
C MET A 81 3.36 0.53 -1.15
N GLY A 82 3.80 1.39 -2.06
CA GLY A 82 3.56 1.29 -3.49
C GLY A 82 4.02 2.56 -4.18
N ASP A 83 4.22 2.51 -5.49
CA ASP A 83 4.56 3.69 -6.29
C ASP A 83 3.27 4.29 -6.85
N ARG A 84 2.83 5.39 -6.24
CA ARG A 84 1.57 6.04 -6.59
C ARG A 84 1.52 6.52 -8.04
N GLU A 85 2.61 7.09 -8.52
CA GLU A 85 2.67 7.61 -9.89
C GLU A 85 2.54 6.47 -10.90
N SER A 86 3.36 5.43 -10.75
CA SER A 86 3.30 4.25 -11.62
C SER A 86 1.92 3.59 -11.59
N TRP A 87 1.33 3.48 -10.40
CA TRP A 87 0.02 2.86 -10.19
C TRP A 87 -1.10 3.69 -10.84
N ALA A 88 -1.08 5.01 -10.66
CA ALA A 88 -2.11 5.91 -11.18
C ALA A 88 -2.00 6.14 -12.68
N MET A 89 -0.78 6.31 -13.18
CA MET A 89 -0.52 6.63 -14.60
C MET A 89 -0.33 5.41 -15.47
N VAL A 90 -0.29 4.22 -14.89
CA VAL A 90 -0.07 2.95 -15.59
C VAL A 90 1.24 2.99 -16.37
N THR A 91 2.30 3.46 -15.72
CA THR A 91 3.64 3.63 -16.30
C THR A 91 4.65 2.79 -15.53
N PRO A 92 5.80 2.41 -16.15
CA PRO A 92 6.86 1.72 -15.42
C PRO A 92 7.38 2.57 -14.27
N SER A 93 7.67 1.92 -13.14
CA SER A 93 8.26 2.57 -11.98
C SER A 93 9.77 2.73 -12.15
N VAL A 94 10.32 3.79 -11.60
CA VAL A 94 11.77 3.97 -11.49
C VAL A 94 12.31 3.45 -10.16
N TYR A 95 11.44 2.95 -9.29
CA TYR A 95 11.79 2.49 -7.95
C TYR A 95 11.75 0.99 -7.81
N ASN A 96 12.53 0.50 -6.85
CA ASN A 96 12.42 -0.84 -6.32
C ASN A 96 11.76 -0.78 -4.96
N ILE A 97 10.94 -1.78 -4.63
CA ILE A 97 10.37 -1.94 -3.30
C ILE A 97 10.69 -3.36 -2.86
N ASP A 98 11.39 -3.51 -1.74
CA ASP A 98 11.70 -4.82 -1.17
C ASP A 98 11.40 -4.86 0.33
N ALA A 99 11.34 -6.07 0.86
CA ALA A 99 11.17 -6.29 2.28
C ALA A 99 12.52 -6.13 2.98
N TRP A 100 12.57 -5.30 4.02
CA TRP A 100 13.77 -5.12 4.83
C TRP A 100 14.00 -6.30 5.77
N GLU A 101 12.91 -6.97 6.15
CA GLU A 101 12.87 -8.17 6.98
C GLU A 101 11.70 -9.04 6.48
N ASP A 102 11.53 -10.23 7.06
CA ASP A 102 10.36 -11.04 6.74
C ASP A 102 9.09 -10.24 7.05
N THR A 103 8.24 -10.08 6.05
CA THR A 103 7.13 -9.13 6.11
C THR A 103 5.82 -9.78 5.66
N GLU A 104 4.74 -9.44 6.32
CA GLU A 104 3.39 -9.85 5.94
C GLU A 104 2.61 -8.62 5.49
N VAL A 105 1.98 -8.72 4.33
CA VAL A 105 1.23 -7.61 3.73
C VAL A 105 -0.13 -8.07 3.23
N LEU A 106 -1.03 -7.10 3.05
CA LEU A 106 -2.26 -7.27 2.31
C LEU A 106 -2.12 -6.46 1.02
N LEU A 107 -2.27 -7.13 -0.12
CA LEU A 107 -2.14 -6.53 -1.45
C LEU A 107 -3.50 -6.18 -2.02
N ILE A 108 -3.61 -5.03 -2.67
CA ILE A 108 -4.80 -4.63 -3.39
C ILE A 108 -4.42 -4.04 -4.75
N ASN A 109 -5.17 -4.39 -5.79
CA ASN A 109 -4.98 -3.84 -7.12
C ASN A 109 -5.86 -2.58 -7.32
N ARG A 110 -5.63 -1.88 -8.43
CA ARG A 110 -6.33 -0.63 -8.74
C ARG A 110 -7.84 -0.80 -8.86
N ASP A 111 -8.28 -1.83 -9.57
CA ASP A 111 -9.71 -2.05 -9.80
C ASP A 111 -10.44 -2.27 -8.48
N ASN A 112 -9.85 -3.02 -7.57
CA ASN A 112 -10.42 -3.28 -6.26
C ASN A 112 -10.41 -2.03 -5.38
N VAL A 113 -9.40 -1.17 -5.48
CA VAL A 113 -9.40 0.11 -4.78
C VAL A 113 -10.59 0.96 -5.23
N LEU A 114 -10.79 1.08 -6.55
CA LEU A 114 -11.90 1.86 -7.11
C LEU A 114 -13.25 1.31 -6.67
N GLU A 115 -13.39 -0.01 -6.62
CA GLU A 115 -14.63 -0.65 -6.18
C GLU A 115 -14.90 -0.41 -4.69
N LEU A 116 -13.89 -0.54 -3.84
CA LEU A 116 -14.05 -0.30 -2.41
C LEU A 116 -14.37 1.15 -2.07
N ILE A 117 -13.85 2.10 -2.84
CA ILE A 117 -14.20 3.52 -2.67
C ILE A 117 -15.70 3.72 -2.80
N LYS A 118 -16.35 2.97 -3.70
CA LYS A 118 -17.79 3.07 -3.94
C LYS A 118 -18.63 2.32 -2.90
N THR A 119 -18.08 1.28 -2.29
CA THR A 119 -18.87 0.33 -1.50
C THR A 119 -18.62 0.37 -0.01
N VAL A 120 -17.45 0.87 0.42
CA VAL A 120 -17.06 0.91 1.84
C VAL A 120 -16.70 2.36 2.23
N PRO A 121 -17.60 3.09 2.91
CA PRO A 121 -17.36 4.49 3.24
C PRO A 121 -16.08 4.74 4.04
N ALA A 122 -15.73 3.86 4.98
CA ALA A 122 -14.50 4.00 5.77
C ALA A 122 -13.26 3.92 4.87
N PHE A 123 -13.29 3.08 3.85
CA PHE A 123 -12.19 2.97 2.89
C PHE A 123 -12.07 4.24 2.03
N CYS A 124 -13.19 4.77 1.57
CA CYS A 124 -13.23 6.03 0.82
C CYS A 124 -12.64 7.18 1.64
N GLU A 125 -13.03 7.30 2.90
CA GLU A 125 -12.51 8.34 3.79
C GLU A 125 -11.02 8.17 4.05
N MET A 126 -10.54 6.94 4.21
CA MET A 126 -9.11 6.64 4.34
C MET A 126 -8.34 7.15 3.13
N ILE A 127 -8.79 6.80 1.92
CA ILE A 127 -8.14 7.23 0.68
C ILE A 127 -8.09 8.75 0.59
N ARG A 128 -9.21 9.42 0.91
CA ARG A 128 -9.28 10.88 0.89
C ARG A 128 -8.24 11.52 1.83
N GLN A 129 -8.11 11.00 3.05
CA GLN A 129 -7.15 11.52 4.02
C GLN A 129 -5.71 11.26 3.60
N LEU A 130 -5.43 10.09 3.04
CA LEU A 130 -4.08 9.75 2.55
C LEU A 130 -3.69 10.66 1.39
N ASP A 131 -4.62 10.96 0.47
CA ASP A 131 -4.37 11.85 -0.64
C ASP A 131 -4.08 13.28 -0.17
N GLU A 132 -4.82 13.77 0.81
CA GLU A 132 -4.56 15.08 1.39
C GLU A 132 -3.17 15.17 2.00
N ARG A 133 -2.76 14.17 2.78
CA ARG A 133 -1.43 14.12 3.39
C ARG A 133 -0.32 14.13 2.35
N ASN A 134 -0.50 13.37 1.27
CA ASN A 134 0.49 13.34 0.19
C ASN A 134 0.58 14.66 -0.55
N ASN A 135 -0.55 15.33 -0.78
CA ASN A 135 -0.56 16.65 -1.42
C ASN A 135 0.17 17.69 -0.55
N ILE A 136 -0.06 17.67 0.76
CA ILE A 136 0.63 18.55 1.70
C ILE A 136 2.14 18.27 1.68
N ALA A 137 2.54 17.00 1.71
CA ALA A 137 3.94 16.61 1.68
C ALA A 137 4.63 17.04 0.38
N ASN A 138 3.93 16.97 -0.75
CA ASN A 138 4.46 17.36 -2.05
C ASN A 138 4.58 18.87 -2.22
N GLN A 139 3.84 19.64 -1.45
CA GLN A 139 3.91 21.11 -1.50
C GLN A 139 5.08 21.68 -0.69
N ARG A 140 5.74 20.86 0.09
CA ARG A 140 6.90 21.23 0.89
C ARG A 140 8.19 20.95 0.12
#